data_70c18165e9216c95d63554a803b0cf27
#
_entry.id   70c18165e9216c95d63554a803b0cf27
#
_cell.length_a   1.000
_cell.length_b   1.000
_cell.length_c   1.000
_cell.angle_alpha   90.00
_cell.angle_beta   90.00
_cell.angle_gamma   90.00
#
_symmetry.space_group_name_H-M   'P 1'
#
loop_
_entity.id
_entity.type
_entity.pdbx_description
1 polymer ?
#
loop_
_entity_poly.entity_id
_entity_poly.type
_entity_poly.pdbx_seq_one_letter_code
_entity_poly.pdbx_strand_id
1 'polypeptide(L)'
;YLIFPSCASRVLAADETGVSSSEYLVKIAQNAGVPVKILDKYSSHCCGMAFDSRGHQKIGTEMNIDLMNFLNDKSELGAIPIVIDMSPCTQFMNQRKSDLTLIDSTEFLNRIQNKLEFEPNDESIFVHPVCSSQKMGRTTDLIEISKRCSTSVETSLEPFCCGTGGDRSLRYPELPKNAFNQSHPDLKSQKGISSSRTCEMGLTESCGIKFSSIESLVYHSIKK
;
A
#
# COMPACT_ATOMS: atom_id res chain seq x y z
N TYR A 1 13.62 -9.02 7.06
CA TYR A 1 12.18 -8.80 7.11
C TYR A 1 11.43 -9.96 6.49
N LEU A 2 10.20 -10.20 6.96
CA LEU A 2 9.24 -11.08 6.31
C LEU A 2 8.24 -10.23 5.53
N ILE A 3 7.79 -10.70 4.36
CA ILE A 3 6.75 -10.03 3.57
C ILE A 3 5.49 -10.89 3.61
N PHE A 4 4.37 -10.28 4.04
CA PHE A 4 3.05 -10.88 3.99
C PHE A 4 2.24 -10.24 2.85
N PRO A 5 2.02 -10.96 1.73
CA PRO A 5 1.15 -10.51 0.66
C PRO A 5 -0.32 -10.47 1.11
N SER A 6 -0.93 -9.31 1.09
CA SER A 6 -2.33 -9.13 1.46
C SER A 6 -3.29 -9.85 0.51
N CYS A 7 -4.52 -10.11 0.96
CA CYS A 7 -5.54 -10.73 0.10
C CYS A 7 -5.90 -9.83 -1.10
N ALA A 8 -5.91 -8.51 -0.92
CA ALA A 8 -6.20 -7.58 -2.01
C ALA A 8 -5.13 -7.66 -3.10
N SER A 9 -3.85 -7.65 -2.74
CA SER A 9 -2.74 -7.78 -3.70
C SER A 9 -2.78 -9.11 -4.46
N ARG A 10 -3.19 -10.19 -3.78
CA ARG A 10 -3.31 -11.52 -4.41
C ARG A 10 -4.49 -11.65 -5.37
N VAL A 11 -5.64 -11.05 -5.03
CA VAL A 11 -6.91 -11.22 -5.75
C VAL A 11 -7.09 -10.16 -6.84
N LEU A 12 -6.70 -8.92 -6.57
CA LEU A 12 -6.88 -7.79 -7.50
C LEU A 12 -5.70 -7.62 -8.45
N ALA A 13 -4.87 -8.63 -8.53
CA ALA A 13 -3.71 -8.76 -9.42
C ALA A 13 -2.61 -7.70 -9.26
N ALA A 14 -1.51 -8.02 -9.88
CA ALA A 14 -0.38 -7.15 -10.18
C ALA A 14 -0.80 -5.96 -11.06
N ASP A 15 0.12 -5.06 -11.29
CA ASP A 15 -0.03 -4.03 -12.32
C ASP A 15 -0.02 -4.64 -13.74
N GLU A 16 -0.01 -3.81 -14.78
CA GLU A 16 0.01 -4.27 -16.17
C GLU A 16 1.27 -5.07 -16.54
N THR A 17 2.33 -5.00 -15.75
CA THR A 17 3.54 -5.80 -15.96
C THR A 17 3.40 -7.23 -15.44
N GLY A 18 2.33 -7.52 -14.72
CA GLY A 18 2.10 -8.80 -14.05
C GLY A 18 2.90 -8.98 -12.76
N VAL A 19 3.59 -7.93 -12.28
CA VAL A 19 4.40 -7.96 -11.05
C VAL A 19 3.58 -7.44 -9.87
N SER A 20 3.50 -8.21 -8.80
CA SER A 20 2.80 -7.80 -7.57
C SER A 20 3.62 -6.85 -6.71
N SER A 21 2.94 -6.08 -5.82
CA SER A 21 3.61 -5.21 -4.85
C SER A 21 4.64 -5.96 -4.01
N SER A 22 4.31 -7.16 -3.55
CA SER A 22 5.25 -8.00 -2.79
C SER A 22 6.49 -8.40 -3.58
N GLU A 23 6.34 -8.69 -4.89
CA GLU A 23 7.49 -9.00 -5.75
C GLU A 23 8.36 -7.79 -6.01
N TYR A 24 7.77 -6.60 -6.18
CA TYR A 24 8.53 -5.35 -6.24
C TYR A 24 9.32 -5.10 -4.96
N LEU A 25 8.71 -5.31 -3.78
CA LEU A 25 9.41 -5.18 -2.50
C LEU A 25 10.64 -6.10 -2.41
N VAL A 26 10.53 -7.35 -2.88
CA VAL A 26 11.67 -8.27 -2.93
C VAL A 26 12.78 -7.74 -3.84
N LYS A 27 12.44 -7.29 -5.05
CA LYS A 27 13.42 -6.75 -6.03
C LYS A 27 14.10 -5.49 -5.51
N ILE A 28 13.35 -4.58 -4.88
CA ILE A 28 13.89 -3.36 -4.26
C ILE A 28 14.80 -3.69 -3.09
N ALA A 29 14.38 -4.60 -2.22
CA ALA A 29 15.19 -5.03 -1.08
C ALA A 29 16.49 -5.71 -1.50
N GLN A 30 16.46 -6.53 -2.56
CA GLN A 30 17.65 -7.14 -3.16
C GLN A 30 18.63 -6.07 -3.66
N ASN A 31 18.13 -5.05 -4.36
CA ASN A 31 18.93 -3.92 -4.82
C ASN A 31 19.56 -3.15 -3.63
N ALA A 32 18.81 -2.97 -2.54
CA ALA A 32 19.29 -2.33 -1.31
C ALA A 32 20.21 -3.22 -0.45
N GLY A 33 20.46 -4.48 -0.82
CA GLY A 33 21.20 -5.43 0.02
C GLY A 33 20.49 -5.76 1.35
N VAL A 34 19.17 -5.71 1.39
CA VAL A 34 18.35 -5.96 2.59
C VAL A 34 17.72 -7.34 2.49
N PRO A 35 17.98 -8.26 3.45
CA PRO A 35 17.38 -9.58 3.45
C PRO A 35 15.85 -9.52 3.66
N VAL A 36 15.11 -10.09 2.72
CA VAL A 36 13.66 -10.25 2.82
C VAL A 36 13.23 -11.64 2.35
N LYS A 37 12.10 -12.12 2.88
CA LYS A 37 11.49 -13.38 2.47
C LYS A 37 9.98 -13.22 2.43
N ILE A 38 9.34 -13.60 1.32
CA ILE A 38 7.88 -13.77 1.27
C ILE A 38 7.52 -15.00 2.11
N LEU A 39 6.52 -14.85 2.97
CA LEU A 39 6.02 -15.93 3.83
C LEU A 39 5.46 -17.09 3.00
N ASP A 40 5.70 -18.30 3.45
CA ASP A 40 5.05 -19.49 2.89
C ASP A 40 3.66 -19.68 3.49
N LYS A 41 2.75 -20.34 2.78
CA LYS A 41 1.40 -20.72 3.24
C LYS A 41 0.52 -19.55 3.70
N TYR A 42 0.79 -18.34 3.23
CA TYR A 42 0.03 -17.14 3.57
C TYR A 42 -1.36 -17.08 2.93
N SER A 43 -1.63 -17.89 1.90
CA SER A 43 -2.81 -17.76 1.02
C SER A 43 -4.16 -17.99 1.72
N SER A 44 -4.19 -18.74 2.81
CA SER A 44 -5.40 -18.98 3.61
C SER A 44 -5.68 -17.89 4.64
N HIS A 45 -4.75 -16.95 4.87
CA HIS A 45 -4.87 -15.93 5.91
C HIS A 45 -5.31 -14.57 5.35
N CYS A 46 -6.09 -13.83 6.16
CA CYS A 46 -6.56 -12.49 5.85
C CYS A 46 -6.65 -11.65 7.14
N CYS A 47 -6.38 -10.35 7.05
CA CYS A 47 -6.49 -9.46 8.21
C CYS A 47 -7.92 -9.32 8.77
N GLY A 48 -8.95 -9.70 8.02
CA GLY A 48 -10.35 -9.64 8.45
C GLY A 48 -11.02 -8.28 8.24
N MET A 49 -10.30 -7.23 7.88
CA MET A 49 -10.83 -5.87 7.77
C MET A 49 -12.04 -5.76 6.83
N ALA A 50 -12.07 -6.49 5.72
CA ALA A 50 -13.17 -6.43 4.77
C ALA A 50 -14.50 -6.95 5.37
N PHE A 51 -14.44 -7.94 6.25
CA PHE A 51 -15.60 -8.44 6.98
C PHE A 51 -16.02 -7.49 8.10
N ASP A 52 -15.05 -7.00 8.88
CA ASP A 52 -15.29 -6.06 9.96
C ASP A 52 -15.99 -4.79 9.44
N SER A 53 -15.47 -4.19 8.37
CA SER A 53 -16.01 -2.97 7.76
C SER A 53 -17.43 -3.11 7.19
N ARG A 54 -17.90 -4.35 6.99
CA ARG A 54 -19.25 -4.68 6.55
C ARG A 54 -20.21 -5.12 7.68
N GLY A 55 -19.77 -4.97 8.92
CA GLY A 55 -20.58 -5.31 10.10
C GLY A 55 -20.45 -6.77 10.55
N HIS A 56 -19.64 -7.58 9.88
CA HIS A 56 -19.35 -8.96 10.28
C HIS A 56 -18.16 -9.02 11.25
N GLN A 57 -18.22 -8.25 12.34
CA GLN A 57 -17.11 -8.04 13.28
C GLN A 57 -16.59 -9.33 13.89
N LYS A 58 -17.48 -10.30 14.20
CA LYS A 58 -17.06 -11.59 14.76
C LYS A 58 -16.14 -12.33 13.79
N ILE A 59 -16.54 -12.46 12.53
CA ILE A 59 -15.75 -13.12 11.48
C ILE A 59 -14.44 -12.35 11.25
N GLY A 60 -14.49 -11.03 11.13
CA GLY A 60 -13.31 -10.20 10.96
C GLY A 60 -12.30 -10.36 12.10
N THR A 61 -12.79 -10.47 13.34
CA THR A 61 -11.97 -10.70 14.53
C THR A 61 -11.33 -12.09 14.52
N GLU A 62 -12.07 -13.14 14.22
CA GLU A 62 -11.56 -14.51 14.15
C GLU A 62 -10.46 -14.63 13.09
N MET A 63 -10.68 -14.07 11.90
CA MET A 63 -9.66 -14.03 10.84
C MET A 63 -8.41 -13.25 11.23
N ASN A 64 -8.58 -12.14 11.95
CA ASN A 64 -7.45 -11.34 12.43
C ASN A 64 -6.62 -12.11 13.44
N ILE A 65 -7.26 -12.77 14.41
CA ILE A 65 -6.57 -13.60 15.42
C ILE A 65 -5.80 -14.73 14.73
N ASP A 66 -6.41 -15.42 13.77
CA ASP A 66 -5.77 -16.48 13.01
C ASP A 66 -4.52 -15.97 12.29
N LEU A 67 -4.62 -14.85 11.58
CA LEU A 67 -3.47 -14.23 10.92
C LEU A 67 -2.39 -13.79 11.93
N MET A 68 -2.77 -13.16 13.05
CA MET A 68 -1.79 -12.72 14.06
C MET A 68 -1.02 -13.91 14.66
N ASN A 69 -1.70 -15.02 14.92
CA ASN A 69 -1.05 -16.25 15.40
C ASN A 69 -0.08 -16.81 14.35
N PHE A 70 -0.50 -16.86 13.08
CA PHE A 70 0.37 -17.28 11.97
C PHE A 70 1.61 -16.38 11.86
N LEU A 71 1.44 -15.06 11.90
CA LEU A 71 2.56 -14.12 11.81
C LEU A 71 3.50 -14.22 13.01
N ASN A 72 2.96 -14.43 14.20
CA ASN A 72 3.75 -14.63 15.42
C ASN A 72 4.65 -15.88 15.31
N ASP A 73 4.10 -17.00 14.82
CA ASP A 73 4.87 -18.23 14.57
C ASP A 73 5.99 -17.98 13.55
N LYS A 74 5.68 -17.33 12.42
CA LYS A 74 6.63 -17.10 11.33
C LYS A 74 7.70 -16.06 11.64
N SER A 75 7.43 -15.11 12.51
CA SER A 75 8.36 -14.02 12.88
C SER A 75 9.24 -14.35 14.10
N GLU A 76 9.30 -15.60 14.51
CA GLU A 76 10.04 -16.00 15.71
C GLU A 76 9.59 -15.20 16.95
N LEU A 77 8.27 -15.24 17.20
CA LEU A 77 7.61 -14.51 18.30
C LEU A 77 7.82 -12.97 18.22
N GLY A 78 7.83 -12.43 17.01
CA GLY A 78 7.98 -10.99 16.77
C GLY A 78 9.43 -10.50 16.62
N ALA A 79 10.42 -11.39 16.71
CA ALA A 79 11.83 -11.01 16.54
C ALA A 79 12.13 -10.47 15.13
N ILE A 80 11.42 -10.94 14.10
CA ILE A 80 11.60 -10.53 12.72
C ILE A 80 10.45 -9.59 12.32
N PRO A 81 10.72 -8.31 11.95
CA PRO A 81 9.69 -7.39 11.48
C PRO A 81 9.01 -7.88 10.20
N ILE A 82 7.69 -7.61 10.10
CA ILE A 82 6.84 -8.07 9.00
C ILE A 82 6.36 -6.86 8.19
N VAL A 83 6.60 -6.91 6.89
CA VAL A 83 6.09 -5.94 5.91
C VAL A 83 4.79 -6.46 5.32
N ILE A 84 3.74 -5.66 5.38
CA ILE A 84 2.44 -5.93 4.78
C ILE A 84 2.28 -5.00 3.58
N ASP A 85 2.04 -5.53 2.40
CA ASP A 85 1.98 -4.79 1.14
C ASP A 85 0.71 -3.93 0.94
N MET A 86 -0.04 -3.70 2.01
CA MET A 86 -1.29 -2.92 2.01
C MET A 86 -1.43 -2.12 3.31
N SER A 87 -1.32 -0.80 3.21
CA SER A 87 -1.50 0.11 4.36
C SER A 87 -2.81 -0.08 5.14
N PRO A 88 -3.97 -0.32 4.50
CA PRO A 88 -5.22 -0.60 5.24
C PRO A 88 -5.15 -1.84 6.12
N CYS A 89 -4.52 -2.92 5.66
CA CYS A 89 -4.33 -4.13 6.47
C CYS A 89 -3.42 -3.86 7.66
N THR A 90 -2.30 -3.20 7.43
CA THR A 90 -1.34 -2.82 8.48
C THR A 90 -2.01 -1.97 9.55
N GLN A 91 -2.74 -0.93 9.15
CA GLN A 91 -3.44 -0.04 10.05
C GLN A 91 -4.50 -0.78 10.88
N PHE A 92 -5.28 -1.68 10.27
CA PHE A 92 -6.30 -2.45 10.96
C PHE A 92 -5.69 -3.42 11.98
N MET A 93 -4.60 -4.08 11.64
CA MET A 93 -3.91 -5.02 12.52
C MET A 93 -3.22 -4.30 13.68
N ASN A 94 -2.59 -3.15 13.45
CA ASN A 94 -1.93 -2.34 14.48
C ASN A 94 -2.89 -1.71 15.51
N GLN A 95 -4.20 -1.76 15.29
CA GLN A 95 -5.18 -1.39 16.32
C GLN A 95 -5.24 -2.38 17.48
N ARG A 96 -4.71 -3.58 17.31
CA ARG A 96 -4.65 -4.62 18.34
C ARG A 96 -3.26 -4.63 18.99
N LYS A 97 -3.23 -4.73 20.30
CA LYS A 97 -1.97 -4.88 21.02
C LYS A 97 -1.32 -6.23 20.69
N SER A 98 -0.09 -6.19 20.25
CA SER A 98 0.74 -7.37 19.99
C SER A 98 2.21 -7.00 20.10
N ASP A 99 3.08 -7.99 20.26
CA ASP A 99 4.53 -7.82 20.26
C ASP A 99 5.12 -7.85 18.83
N LEU A 100 4.26 -8.00 17.81
CA LEU A 100 4.68 -8.01 16.41
C LEU A 100 5.02 -6.61 15.92
N THR A 101 6.14 -6.47 15.23
CA THR A 101 6.47 -5.26 14.48
C THR A 101 5.87 -5.38 13.07
N LEU A 102 4.67 -4.80 12.87
CA LEU A 102 3.97 -4.77 11.60
C LEU A 102 4.14 -3.39 10.95
N ILE A 103 4.73 -3.36 9.76
CA ILE A 103 4.96 -2.14 8.98
C ILE A 103 4.35 -2.28 7.60
N ASP A 104 3.97 -1.16 6.98
CA ASP A 104 3.52 -1.17 5.59
C ASP A 104 4.68 -0.95 4.61
N SER A 105 4.39 -1.07 3.31
CA SER A 105 5.37 -0.85 2.25
C SER A 105 6.01 0.53 2.33
N THR A 106 5.24 1.58 2.63
CA THR A 106 5.77 2.96 2.70
C THR A 106 6.81 3.08 3.80
N GLU A 107 6.52 2.56 5.00
CA GLU A 107 7.48 2.56 6.09
C GLU A 107 8.70 1.71 5.78
N PHE A 108 8.53 0.53 5.18
CA PHE A 108 9.64 -0.31 4.76
C PHE A 108 10.56 0.41 3.77
N LEU A 109 9.99 0.99 2.71
CA LEU A 109 10.73 1.74 1.71
C LEU A 109 11.47 2.93 2.32
N ASN A 110 10.83 3.66 3.24
CA ASN A 110 11.45 4.76 3.96
C ASN A 110 12.69 4.30 4.77
N ARG A 111 12.60 3.13 5.43
CA ARG A 111 13.72 2.57 6.20
C ARG A 111 14.94 2.21 5.33
N ILE A 112 14.72 1.79 4.08
CA ILE A 112 15.80 1.30 3.20
C ILE A 112 16.22 2.29 2.12
N GLN A 113 15.50 3.39 1.90
CA GLN A 113 15.72 4.33 0.79
C GLN A 113 17.15 4.89 0.68
N ASN A 114 17.87 5.03 1.79
CA ASN A 114 19.24 5.53 1.80
C ASN A 114 20.27 4.49 1.31
N LYS A 115 19.85 3.24 1.08
CA LYS A 115 20.64 2.19 0.47
C LYS A 115 20.38 2.04 -1.03
N LEU A 116 19.48 2.85 -1.58
CA LEU A 116 19.08 2.84 -2.98
C LEU A 116 19.66 4.04 -3.72
N GLU A 117 20.11 3.84 -4.93
CA GLU A 117 20.49 4.90 -5.85
C GLU A 117 19.32 5.21 -6.77
N PHE A 118 18.72 6.40 -6.58
CA PHE A 118 17.56 6.83 -7.34
C PHE A 118 17.95 7.53 -8.63
N GLU A 119 17.19 7.29 -9.68
CA GLU A 119 17.20 8.00 -10.97
C GLU A 119 15.80 8.60 -11.18
N PRO A 120 15.54 9.84 -10.69
CA PRO A 120 14.24 10.47 -10.84
C PRO A 120 13.87 10.64 -12.31
N ASN A 121 12.62 10.35 -12.66
CA ASN A 121 12.08 10.65 -13.98
C ASN A 121 11.46 12.06 -14.01
N ASP A 122 11.26 12.61 -15.22
CA ASP A 122 10.68 13.94 -15.42
C ASP A 122 9.15 13.93 -15.55
N GLU A 123 8.50 12.77 -15.39
CA GLU A 123 7.05 12.66 -15.43
C GLU A 123 6.42 13.28 -14.18
N SER A 124 5.41 14.13 -14.37
CA SER A 124 4.62 14.65 -13.25
C SER A 124 3.72 13.55 -12.68
N ILE A 125 3.83 13.32 -11.37
CA ILE A 125 3.04 12.32 -10.65
C ILE A 125 2.18 12.97 -9.57
N PHE A 126 0.94 12.48 -9.43
CA PHE A 126 0.06 12.83 -8.32
C PHE A 126 0.11 11.75 -7.23
N VAL A 127 0.46 12.13 -6.02
CA VAL A 127 0.54 11.21 -4.88
C VAL A 127 -0.69 11.31 -4.02
N HIS A 128 -1.41 10.18 -3.89
CA HIS A 128 -2.57 10.05 -3.03
C HIS A 128 -2.24 9.26 -1.75
N PRO A 129 -2.01 9.94 -0.60
CA PRO A 129 -1.90 9.27 0.69
C PRO A 129 -3.26 8.69 1.11
N VAL A 130 -3.35 7.36 1.19
CA VAL A 130 -4.60 6.69 1.58
C VAL A 130 -4.96 6.96 3.04
N CYS A 131 -6.24 6.85 3.38
CA CYS A 131 -6.74 7.12 4.75
C CYS A 131 -5.99 6.36 5.84
N SER A 132 -5.58 5.11 5.57
CA SER A 132 -4.80 4.30 6.51
C SER A 132 -3.38 4.83 6.71
N SER A 133 -2.69 5.25 5.64
CA SER A 133 -1.38 5.88 5.73
C SER A 133 -1.44 7.20 6.50
N GLN A 134 -2.48 8.01 6.29
CA GLN A 134 -2.72 9.23 7.06
C GLN A 134 -2.90 8.94 8.55
N LYS A 135 -3.72 7.93 8.91
CA LYS A 135 -3.94 7.51 10.30
C LYS A 135 -2.68 6.95 10.98
N MET A 136 -1.76 6.39 10.21
CA MET A 136 -0.47 5.89 10.71
C MET A 136 0.63 6.96 10.67
N GLY A 137 0.35 8.20 10.22
CA GLY A 137 1.35 9.26 10.10
C GLY A 137 2.36 9.07 8.99
N ARG A 138 2.03 8.30 7.92
CA ARG A 138 2.92 7.94 6.81
C ARG A 138 2.79 8.83 5.58
N THR A 139 1.99 9.88 5.65
CA THR A 139 1.78 10.80 4.52
C THR A 139 3.09 11.43 4.04
N THR A 140 3.89 11.95 4.98
CA THR A 140 5.17 12.58 4.67
C THR A 140 6.15 11.57 4.05
N ASP A 141 6.24 10.37 4.63
CA ASP A 141 7.12 9.31 4.13
C ASP A 141 6.80 8.96 2.66
N LEU A 142 5.51 8.83 2.34
CA LEU A 142 5.06 8.52 0.98
C LEU A 142 5.43 9.63 -0.01
N ILE A 143 5.24 10.89 0.37
CA ILE A 143 5.58 12.05 -0.46
C ILE A 143 7.10 12.17 -0.65
N GLU A 144 7.89 11.99 0.41
CA GLU A 144 9.35 12.08 0.35
C GLU A 144 9.96 11.00 -0.54
N ILE A 145 9.50 9.76 -0.42
CA ILE A 145 9.92 8.68 -1.31
C ILE A 145 9.55 9.00 -2.76
N SER A 146 8.33 9.49 -2.99
CA SER A 146 7.87 9.86 -4.34
C SER A 146 8.71 10.97 -4.96
N LYS A 147 9.17 11.96 -4.19
CA LYS A 147 10.08 13.03 -4.63
C LYS A 147 11.47 12.52 -5.01
N ARG A 148 11.89 11.35 -4.51
CA ARG A 148 13.13 10.71 -4.96
C ARG A 148 12.95 10.01 -6.30
N CYS A 149 11.72 9.71 -6.70
CA CYS A 149 11.39 8.98 -7.91
C CYS A 149 11.01 9.88 -9.10
N SER A 150 10.54 11.10 -8.82
CA SER A 150 10.10 12.06 -9.85
C SER A 150 10.51 13.47 -9.49
N THR A 151 10.86 14.26 -10.52
CA THR A 151 11.20 15.68 -10.38
C THR A 151 9.97 16.57 -10.15
N SER A 152 8.76 16.07 -10.48
CA SER A 152 7.50 16.79 -10.36
C SER A 152 6.46 15.97 -9.59
N VAL A 153 6.24 16.33 -8.32
CA VAL A 153 5.29 15.64 -7.43
C VAL A 153 4.17 16.58 -7.00
N GLU A 154 2.96 16.26 -7.42
CA GLU A 154 1.73 16.91 -7.01
C GLU A 154 1.04 16.08 -5.90
N THR A 155 0.48 16.72 -4.90
CA THR A 155 -0.28 16.06 -3.84
C THR A 155 -1.40 16.96 -3.36
N SER A 156 -2.43 16.39 -2.74
CA SER A 156 -3.47 17.17 -2.08
C SER A 156 -2.91 17.93 -0.88
N LEU A 157 -3.28 19.21 -0.74
CA LEU A 157 -2.99 20.01 0.44
C LEU A 157 -3.79 19.54 1.66
N GLU A 158 -5.00 19.05 1.41
CA GLU A 158 -5.89 18.56 2.45
C GLU A 158 -6.04 17.02 2.33
N PRO A 159 -6.11 16.30 3.45
CA PRO A 159 -6.40 14.87 3.42
C PRO A 159 -7.76 14.60 2.79
N PHE A 160 -7.82 13.78 1.76
CA PHE A 160 -9.08 13.38 1.15
C PHE A 160 -9.21 11.86 1.03
N CYS A 161 -10.43 11.39 0.96
CA CYS A 161 -10.72 9.97 0.75
C CYS A 161 -10.87 9.70 -0.76
N CYS A 162 -10.26 8.62 -1.26
CA CYS A 162 -10.45 8.17 -2.64
C CYS A 162 -11.91 7.78 -2.98
N GLY A 163 -12.80 7.72 -1.99
CA GLY A 163 -14.20 7.34 -2.17
C GLY A 163 -14.45 5.85 -2.41
N THR A 164 -13.40 5.03 -2.56
CA THR A 164 -13.56 3.59 -2.88
C THR A 164 -14.23 2.79 -1.76
N GLY A 165 -13.91 3.11 -0.49
CA GLY A 165 -14.48 2.39 0.66
C GLY A 165 -14.27 0.87 0.58
N GLY A 166 -13.08 0.43 0.18
CA GLY A 166 -12.78 -0.96 -0.12
C GLY A 166 -13.39 -1.40 -1.45
N ASP A 167 -14.38 -2.28 -1.40
CA ASP A 167 -15.11 -2.79 -2.57
C ASP A 167 -16.43 -2.03 -2.86
N ARG A 168 -16.72 -0.98 -2.10
CA ARG A 168 -17.96 -0.22 -2.24
C ARG A 168 -18.08 0.45 -3.61
N SER A 169 -16.96 0.92 -4.15
CA SER A 169 -16.89 1.53 -5.48
C SER A 169 -17.27 0.57 -6.62
N LEU A 170 -17.13 -0.74 -6.44
CA LEU A 170 -17.59 -1.74 -7.42
C LEU A 170 -19.11 -1.76 -7.58
N ARG A 171 -19.84 -1.28 -6.57
CA ARG A 171 -21.32 -1.17 -6.58
C ARG A 171 -21.80 0.25 -6.85
N TYR A 172 -21.02 1.24 -6.44
CA TYR A 172 -21.34 2.67 -6.48
C TYR A 172 -20.16 3.45 -7.07
N PRO A 173 -19.91 3.34 -8.39
CA PRO A 173 -18.75 3.97 -9.03
C PRO A 173 -18.78 5.50 -9.00
N GLU A 174 -19.95 6.09 -8.76
CA GLU A 174 -20.10 7.54 -8.58
C GLU A 174 -19.43 8.06 -7.29
N LEU A 175 -19.23 7.22 -6.27
CA LEU A 175 -18.63 7.67 -5.00
C LEU A 175 -17.18 8.13 -5.16
N PRO A 176 -16.26 7.32 -5.73
CA PRO A 176 -14.89 7.78 -5.94
C PRO A 176 -14.81 8.95 -6.95
N LYS A 177 -15.65 8.95 -7.99
CA LYS A 177 -15.69 10.05 -8.96
C LYS A 177 -16.07 11.38 -8.32
N ASN A 178 -17.11 11.40 -7.49
CA ASN A 178 -17.53 12.60 -6.78
C ASN A 178 -16.47 13.06 -5.75
N ALA A 179 -15.91 12.13 -4.98
CA ALA A 179 -14.86 12.43 -4.01
C ALA A 179 -13.64 13.07 -4.68
N PHE A 180 -13.20 12.52 -5.80
CA PHE A 180 -12.05 13.03 -6.54
C PHE A 180 -12.32 14.41 -7.15
N ASN A 181 -13.43 14.60 -7.87
CA ASN A 181 -13.76 15.85 -8.55
C ASN A 181 -13.92 17.01 -7.58
N GLN A 182 -14.42 16.77 -6.36
CA GLN A 182 -14.53 17.79 -5.32
C GLN A 182 -13.17 18.20 -4.75
N SER A 183 -12.22 17.28 -4.72
CA SER A 183 -10.93 17.50 -4.07
C SER A 183 -9.83 17.97 -5.03
N HIS A 184 -9.93 17.63 -6.34
CA HIS A 184 -8.89 17.88 -7.33
C HIS A 184 -9.46 18.27 -8.70
N PRO A 185 -10.10 19.44 -8.81
CA PRO A 185 -10.67 19.88 -10.09
C PRO A 185 -9.61 20.18 -11.16
N ASP A 186 -8.37 20.51 -10.75
CA ASP A 186 -7.31 21.04 -11.62
C ASP A 186 -6.07 20.13 -11.68
N LEU A 187 -6.25 18.81 -11.57
CA LEU A 187 -5.15 17.85 -11.62
C LEU A 187 -4.38 17.95 -12.95
N LYS A 188 -3.06 18.16 -12.87
CA LYS A 188 -2.17 18.30 -14.03
C LYS A 188 -1.30 17.05 -14.27
N SER A 189 -1.10 16.24 -13.26
CA SER A 189 -0.29 15.03 -13.34
C SER A 189 -0.89 13.99 -14.29
N GLN A 190 -0.02 13.27 -15.00
CA GLN A 190 -0.42 12.23 -15.97
C GLN A 190 -0.49 10.83 -15.35
N LYS A 191 0.14 10.64 -14.20
CA LYS A 191 0.16 9.39 -13.45
C LYS A 191 -0.16 9.62 -11.99
N GLY A 192 -0.78 8.64 -11.36
CA GLY A 192 -1.08 8.65 -9.93
C GLY A 192 -0.35 7.56 -9.16
N ILE A 193 -0.02 7.83 -7.90
CA ILE A 193 0.63 6.88 -6.98
C ILE A 193 -0.18 6.75 -5.71
N SER A 194 -0.33 5.53 -5.25
CA SER A 194 -1.00 5.23 -3.98
C SER A 194 -0.35 4.03 -3.26
N SER A 195 -0.73 3.79 -2.02
CA SER A 195 -0.25 2.65 -1.19
C SER A 195 -1.37 1.64 -0.88
N SER A 196 -2.41 1.60 -1.72
CA SER A 196 -3.52 0.67 -1.58
C SER A 196 -4.13 0.31 -2.92
N ARG A 197 -4.12 -0.97 -3.26
CA ARG A 197 -4.60 -1.48 -4.55
C ARG A 197 -6.05 -1.08 -4.86
N THR A 198 -6.94 -1.12 -3.87
CA THR A 198 -8.33 -0.69 -4.06
C THR A 198 -8.46 0.80 -4.36
N CYS A 199 -7.64 1.64 -3.73
CA CYS A 199 -7.60 3.08 -4.04
C CYS A 199 -7.01 3.33 -5.43
N GLU A 200 -5.96 2.63 -5.83
CA GLU A 200 -5.37 2.73 -7.18
C GLU A 200 -6.42 2.46 -8.26
N MET A 201 -7.17 1.36 -8.12
CA MET A 201 -8.23 0.99 -9.07
C MET A 201 -9.34 2.05 -9.12
N GLY A 202 -9.90 2.42 -7.99
CA GLY A 202 -11.01 3.37 -7.95
C GLY A 202 -10.61 4.78 -8.39
N LEU A 203 -9.40 5.24 -8.09
CA LEU A 203 -8.89 6.51 -8.57
C LEU A 203 -8.61 6.47 -10.08
N THR A 204 -8.05 5.38 -10.61
CA THR A 204 -7.84 5.21 -12.05
C THR A 204 -9.16 5.34 -12.81
N GLU A 205 -10.22 4.69 -12.34
CA GLU A 205 -11.54 4.77 -12.98
C GLU A 205 -12.20 6.15 -12.83
N SER A 206 -11.86 6.89 -11.77
CA SER A 206 -12.57 8.13 -11.41
C SER A 206 -11.99 9.39 -12.03
N CYS A 207 -10.65 9.46 -12.15
CA CYS A 207 -9.96 10.70 -12.53
C CYS A 207 -9.34 10.67 -13.92
N GLY A 208 -9.42 9.55 -14.63
CA GLY A 208 -8.91 9.43 -16.00
C GLY A 208 -7.39 9.35 -16.13
N ILE A 209 -6.65 9.31 -15.01
CA ILE A 209 -5.20 9.02 -15.01
C ILE A 209 -4.96 7.67 -14.34
N LYS A 210 -3.91 6.99 -14.76
CA LYS A 210 -3.56 5.69 -14.21
C LYS A 210 -2.84 5.82 -12.88
N PHE A 211 -3.37 5.15 -11.86
CA PHE A 211 -2.71 4.99 -10.57
C PHE A 211 -1.96 3.66 -10.50
N SER A 212 -0.78 3.69 -9.93
CA SER A 212 0.06 2.53 -9.63
C SER A 212 0.54 2.55 -8.18
N SER A 213 1.14 1.46 -7.76
CA SER A 213 1.66 1.32 -6.40
C SER A 213 2.97 2.10 -6.21
N ILE A 214 3.24 2.50 -4.97
CA ILE A 214 4.52 3.12 -4.59
C ILE A 214 5.70 2.16 -4.84
N GLU A 215 5.51 0.87 -4.66
CA GLU A 215 6.54 -0.14 -4.90
C GLU A 215 6.93 -0.21 -6.38
N SER A 216 5.94 -0.15 -7.29
CA SER A 216 6.18 -0.08 -8.72
C SER A 216 6.95 1.18 -9.09
N LEU A 217 6.55 2.35 -8.56
CA LEU A 217 7.24 3.61 -8.79
C LEU A 217 8.70 3.52 -8.37
N VAL A 218 8.98 3.10 -7.13
CA VAL A 218 10.35 3.00 -6.60
C VAL A 218 11.18 2.04 -7.44
N TYR A 219 10.65 0.84 -7.77
CA TYR A 219 11.40 -0.15 -8.55
C TYR A 219 11.84 0.39 -9.93
N HIS A 220 10.99 1.19 -10.58
CA HIS A 220 11.32 1.76 -11.88
C HIS A 220 12.17 3.03 -11.83
N SER A 221 12.38 3.58 -10.63
CA SER A 221 13.16 4.81 -10.40
C SER A 221 14.48 4.57 -9.66
N ILE A 222 14.93 3.32 -9.53
CA ILE A 222 16.23 2.98 -8.96
C ILE A 222 17.14 2.35 -10.00
N LYS A 223 18.45 2.58 -9.88
CA LYS A 223 19.46 1.85 -10.67
C LYS A 223 19.37 0.35 -10.38
N LYS A 224 19.54 -0.43 -11.42
CA LYS A 224 19.47 -1.91 -11.37
C LYS A 224 20.87 -2.49 -11.43
#